data_4ad1be6a1fa3be4bc2dddb6b381a0726
#
_entry.id   4ad1be6a1fa3be4bc2dddb6b381a0726
#
_cell.length_a   1.000
_cell.length_b   1.000
_cell.length_c   1.000
_cell.angle_alpha   90.00
_cell.angle_beta   90.00
_cell.angle_gamma   90.00
#
_symmetry.space_group_name_H-M   'P 1'
#
loop_
_entity.id
_entity.type
_entity.pdbx_description
1 polymer ?
#
loop_
_entity_poly.entity_id
_entity_poly.type
_entity_poly.pdbx_seq_one_letter_code
_entity_poly.pdbx_strand_id
1 'polypeptide(L)'
;MFSVDRKSFQSLSALALFTFAFLGSEFFFDSRIGLLISAEGVVGAQAMILGASVVGFLSYAPISKLAGGRRALRAVEAVGAIAALVTIAAAESALAMQIAGCITFFLLGSLGAEAHWSMARAFEGSPSLAKGAGAAYAAGILLQFLSNQFVPASMADAAVLCVGVAALAVFAAAREGNDETAGQAAADSSQQSAPGGAKTAIRAVWLLALVVLLACMFSTLDNVVTLANAQGSISVETWPRLFLAASGLAAGVLFDIRERRYMGFIMFAVTVLSTISILAVEAGASPVIGLIVFYVSSGFFVTFFTTTFLQLAPRMRTPQLWAGMGRAANNLCAFTVSGVSMMLTQSGIAAVMIASLILFVLVSVAFIGAGLFRLPSTVGEREAIQAGLAAAAAPTPEEVQAEFISRSGLTPREEEVLRAVTADERPLKQVADDLGISLRMVQRHLTSIYSKTDTQTRAGLTRAFFGK
;
A
#
# COMPACT_ATOMS: atom_id res chain seq x y z
N MET A 1 14.66 7.02 -9.74
CA MET A 1 15.55 6.27 -8.84
C MET A 1 15.02 6.42 -7.42
N PHE A 2 14.65 5.34 -6.72
CA PHE A 2 14.13 5.42 -5.36
C PHE A 2 15.25 5.87 -4.41
N SER A 3 15.21 7.06 -3.87
CA SER A 3 15.96 7.37 -2.65
C SER A 3 15.15 6.78 -1.48
N VAL A 4 15.42 5.53 -1.15
CA VAL A 4 14.82 4.90 0.04
C VAL A 4 15.58 5.44 1.24
N ASP A 5 14.96 6.32 2.01
CA ASP A 5 15.52 6.75 3.27
C ASP A 5 15.52 5.57 4.28
N ARG A 6 16.30 5.70 5.35
CA ARG A 6 16.43 4.63 6.36
C ARG A 6 15.08 4.22 6.97
N LYS A 7 14.15 5.18 7.12
CA LYS A 7 12.83 4.92 7.72
C LYS A 7 11.95 4.10 6.78
N SER A 8 11.92 4.44 5.50
CA SER A 8 11.21 3.71 4.46
C SER A 8 11.76 2.29 4.31
N PHE A 9 13.09 2.12 4.31
CA PHE A 9 13.72 0.80 4.24
C PHE A 9 13.32 -0.09 5.42
N GLN A 10 13.35 0.43 6.65
CA GLN A 10 12.96 -0.32 7.85
C GLN A 10 11.50 -0.76 7.81
N SER A 11 10.59 0.12 7.36
CA SER A 11 9.16 -0.20 7.26
C SER A 11 8.87 -1.22 6.16
N LEU A 12 9.55 -1.12 5.01
CA LEU A 12 9.50 -2.12 3.94
C LEU A 12 9.99 -3.49 4.42
N SER A 13 11.13 -3.52 5.11
CA SER A 13 11.70 -4.75 5.67
C SER A 13 10.79 -5.38 6.72
N ALA A 14 10.19 -4.58 7.60
CA ALA A 14 9.23 -5.06 8.58
C ALA A 14 8.00 -5.70 7.90
N LEU A 15 7.43 -5.08 6.87
CA LEU A 15 6.28 -5.63 6.15
C LEU A 15 6.65 -6.88 5.34
N ALA A 16 7.86 -6.93 4.75
CA ALA A 16 8.36 -8.10 4.04
C ALA A 16 8.58 -9.29 4.99
N LEU A 17 9.21 -9.03 6.15
CA LEU A 17 9.44 -10.05 7.18
C LEU A 17 8.13 -10.52 7.81
N PHE A 18 7.16 -9.63 8.00
CA PHE A 18 5.81 -10.03 8.42
C PHE A 18 5.17 -10.97 7.38
N THR A 19 5.23 -10.63 6.09
CA THR A 19 4.68 -11.48 5.02
C THR A 19 5.36 -12.84 5.01
N PHE A 20 6.69 -12.88 5.12
CA PHE A 20 7.46 -14.11 5.21
C PHE A 20 7.06 -14.95 6.43
N ALA A 21 7.10 -14.36 7.64
CA ALA A 21 6.78 -15.07 8.87
C ALA A 21 5.34 -15.57 8.90
N PHE A 22 4.38 -14.76 8.43
CA PHE A 22 2.96 -15.10 8.43
C PHE A 22 2.67 -16.28 7.49
N LEU A 23 3.01 -16.14 6.21
CA LEU A 23 2.73 -17.16 5.20
C LEU A 23 3.64 -18.39 5.33
N GLY A 24 4.87 -18.22 5.83
CA GLY A 24 5.75 -19.33 6.16
C GLY A 24 5.23 -20.15 7.33
N SER A 25 4.74 -19.48 8.39
CA SER A 25 4.13 -20.17 9.54
C SER A 25 2.82 -20.86 9.18
N GLU A 26 2.03 -20.30 8.27
CA GLU A 26 0.81 -20.92 7.73
C GLU A 26 1.15 -22.22 7.02
N PHE A 27 2.07 -22.19 6.08
CA PHE A 27 2.52 -23.35 5.34
C PHE A 27 3.14 -24.41 6.26
N PHE A 28 4.00 -24.00 7.20
CA PHE A 28 4.61 -24.88 8.19
C PHE A 28 3.56 -25.58 9.07
N PHE A 29 2.57 -24.82 9.57
CA PHE A 29 1.47 -25.36 10.36
C PHE A 29 0.66 -26.38 9.56
N ASP A 30 0.25 -26.05 8.33
CA ASP A 30 -0.55 -26.92 7.46
C ASP A 30 0.20 -28.23 7.15
N SER A 31 1.50 -28.13 6.86
CA SER A 31 2.35 -29.30 6.60
C SER A 31 2.48 -30.21 7.83
N ARG A 32 2.57 -29.63 9.03
CA ARG A 32 2.72 -30.39 10.27
C ARG A 32 1.41 -31.00 10.73
N ILE A 33 0.31 -30.24 10.73
CA ILE A 33 -0.99 -30.72 11.19
C ILE A 33 -1.57 -31.74 10.20
N GLY A 34 -1.28 -31.62 8.90
CA GLY A 34 -1.68 -32.57 7.86
C GLY A 34 -1.12 -34.00 8.06
N LEU A 35 -0.06 -34.15 8.88
CA LEU A 35 0.41 -35.49 9.29
C LEU A 35 -0.49 -36.16 10.33
N LEU A 36 -1.37 -35.40 10.98
CA LEU A 36 -2.17 -35.85 12.12
C LEU A 36 -3.67 -35.89 11.85
N ILE A 37 -4.16 -35.17 10.84
CA ILE A 37 -5.59 -35.04 10.50
C ILE A 37 -5.83 -35.18 8.99
N SER A 38 -7.12 -35.29 8.59
CA SER A 38 -7.51 -35.40 7.17
C SER A 38 -7.27 -34.09 6.41
N ALA A 39 -7.22 -34.15 5.06
CA ALA A 39 -7.04 -32.99 4.22
C ALA A 39 -8.14 -31.93 4.42
N GLU A 40 -9.40 -32.34 4.59
CA GLU A 40 -10.51 -31.44 4.95
C GLU A 40 -10.30 -30.81 6.34
N GLY A 41 -9.74 -31.59 7.27
CA GLY A 41 -9.36 -31.11 8.60
C GLY A 41 -8.31 -30.01 8.55
N VAL A 42 -7.34 -30.10 7.63
CA VAL A 42 -6.30 -29.07 7.44
C VAL A 42 -6.94 -27.73 7.06
N VAL A 43 -7.89 -27.72 6.12
CA VAL A 43 -8.60 -26.48 5.71
C VAL A 43 -9.32 -25.84 6.91
N GLY A 44 -9.97 -26.65 7.75
CA GLY A 44 -10.63 -26.17 8.97
C GLY A 44 -9.64 -25.63 10.00
N ALA A 45 -8.52 -26.33 10.19
CA ALA A 45 -7.46 -25.95 11.12
C ALA A 45 -6.79 -24.63 10.69
N GLN A 46 -6.49 -24.48 9.39
CA GLN A 46 -5.97 -23.25 8.79
C GLN A 46 -6.95 -22.08 9.00
N ALA A 47 -8.23 -22.29 8.74
CA ALA A 47 -9.25 -21.26 8.96
C ALA A 47 -9.24 -20.77 10.43
N MET A 48 -9.09 -21.65 11.41
CA MET A 48 -9.04 -21.27 12.83
C MET A 48 -7.82 -20.40 13.17
N ILE A 49 -6.63 -20.74 12.68
CA ILE A 49 -5.42 -19.93 12.93
C ILE A 49 -5.54 -18.55 12.25
N LEU A 50 -6.12 -18.47 11.05
CA LEU A 50 -6.41 -17.21 10.38
C LEU A 50 -7.41 -16.37 11.18
N GLY A 51 -8.45 -16.98 11.74
CA GLY A 51 -9.37 -16.33 12.68
C GLY A 51 -8.68 -15.77 13.93
N ALA A 52 -7.75 -16.52 14.52
CA ALA A 52 -6.95 -16.05 15.65
C ALA A 52 -6.10 -14.82 15.29
N SER A 53 -5.56 -14.77 14.08
CA SER A 53 -4.79 -13.61 13.60
C SER A 53 -5.64 -12.33 13.51
N VAL A 54 -6.93 -12.45 13.18
CA VAL A 54 -7.87 -11.31 13.16
C VAL A 54 -7.93 -10.67 14.54
N VAL A 55 -8.08 -11.49 15.58
CA VAL A 55 -8.10 -10.99 16.96
C VAL A 55 -6.79 -10.26 17.29
N GLY A 56 -5.64 -10.80 16.83
CA GLY A 56 -4.33 -10.15 16.96
C GLY A 56 -4.28 -8.78 16.30
N PHE A 57 -4.70 -8.67 15.02
CA PHE A 57 -4.76 -7.38 14.30
C PHE A 57 -5.63 -6.36 15.01
N LEU A 58 -6.80 -6.76 15.51
CA LEU A 58 -7.75 -5.87 16.16
C LEU A 58 -7.30 -5.46 17.57
N SER A 59 -6.60 -6.33 18.29
CA SER A 59 -6.13 -6.09 19.66
C SER A 59 -4.90 -5.19 19.75
N TYR A 60 -4.11 -5.04 18.69
CA TYR A 60 -2.89 -4.21 18.70
C TYR A 60 -3.16 -2.77 19.13
N ALA A 61 -4.16 -2.11 18.57
CA ALA A 61 -4.45 -0.71 18.85
C ALA A 61 -4.80 -0.41 20.33
N PRO A 62 -5.65 -1.19 21.03
CA PRO A 62 -5.88 -1.03 22.46
C PRO A 62 -4.68 -1.48 23.32
N ILE A 63 -4.03 -2.61 23.00
CA ILE A 63 -2.93 -3.15 23.81
C ILE A 63 -1.71 -2.24 23.74
N SER A 64 -1.39 -1.65 22.60
CA SER A 64 -0.27 -0.74 22.45
C SER A 64 -0.38 0.54 23.27
N LYS A 65 -1.59 0.91 23.72
CA LYS A 65 -1.84 2.04 24.64
C LYS A 65 -1.72 1.65 26.10
N LEU A 66 -1.97 0.38 26.43
CA LEU A 66 -1.96 -0.13 27.81
C LEU A 66 -0.57 -0.61 28.23
N ALA A 67 0.21 -1.14 27.29
CA ALA A 67 1.55 -1.64 27.57
C ALA A 67 2.49 -0.49 27.91
N GLY A 68 3.23 -0.61 29.00
CA GLY A 68 4.18 0.39 29.49
C GLY A 68 5.39 0.66 28.58
N GLY A 69 5.31 0.24 27.32
CA GLY A 69 6.27 0.50 26.25
C GLY A 69 6.08 -0.48 25.09
N ARG A 70 6.01 0.04 23.88
CA ARG A 70 5.87 -0.77 22.66
C ARG A 70 7.01 -1.77 22.46
N ARG A 71 8.22 -1.45 22.94
CA ARG A 71 9.40 -2.35 22.86
C ARG A 71 9.21 -3.61 23.70
N ALA A 72 8.71 -3.47 24.93
CA ALA A 72 8.44 -4.61 25.80
C ALA A 72 7.34 -5.49 25.23
N LEU A 73 6.25 -4.89 24.73
CA LEU A 73 5.15 -5.63 24.08
C LEU A 73 5.67 -6.46 22.91
N ARG A 74 6.40 -5.86 21.97
CA ARG A 74 6.98 -6.58 20.82
C ARG A 74 7.90 -7.72 21.22
N ALA A 75 8.74 -7.49 22.23
CA ALA A 75 9.63 -8.55 22.72
C ALA A 75 8.83 -9.74 23.28
N VAL A 76 7.77 -9.49 24.04
CA VAL A 76 6.87 -10.51 24.57
C VAL A 76 6.14 -11.24 23.43
N GLU A 77 5.61 -10.50 22.46
CA GLU A 77 4.93 -11.05 21.28
C GLU A 77 5.86 -11.93 20.44
N ALA A 78 7.09 -11.46 20.18
CA ALA A 78 8.07 -12.22 19.41
C ALA A 78 8.52 -13.48 20.15
N VAL A 79 8.84 -13.40 21.44
CA VAL A 79 9.22 -14.55 22.26
C VAL A 79 8.07 -15.56 22.35
N GLY A 80 6.83 -15.08 22.54
CA GLY A 80 5.64 -15.93 22.56
C GLY A 80 5.40 -16.65 21.23
N ALA A 81 5.54 -15.92 20.09
CA ALA A 81 5.38 -16.50 18.77
C ALA A 81 6.48 -17.55 18.47
N ILE A 82 7.72 -17.27 18.84
CA ILE A 82 8.83 -18.23 18.74
C ILE A 82 8.57 -19.49 19.58
N ALA A 83 8.15 -19.34 20.84
CA ALA A 83 7.83 -20.45 21.69
C ALA A 83 6.69 -21.31 21.13
N ALA A 84 5.66 -20.66 20.56
CA ALA A 84 4.53 -21.36 19.95
C ALA A 84 4.95 -22.07 18.64
N LEU A 85 5.82 -21.49 17.81
CA LEU A 85 6.38 -22.15 16.61
C LEU A 85 7.20 -23.40 16.97
N VAL A 86 8.03 -23.31 18.01
CA VAL A 86 8.78 -24.48 18.51
C VAL A 86 7.82 -25.56 19.04
N THR A 87 6.71 -25.14 19.68
CA THR A 87 5.67 -26.08 20.13
C THR A 87 4.99 -26.77 18.94
N ILE A 88 4.67 -26.06 17.84
CA ILE A 88 4.14 -26.69 16.62
C ILE A 88 5.12 -27.73 16.06
N ALA A 89 6.42 -27.41 16.05
CA ALA A 89 7.44 -28.33 15.55
C ALA A 89 7.56 -29.61 16.39
N ALA A 90 7.39 -29.51 17.71
CA ALA A 90 7.58 -30.59 18.66
C ALA A 90 6.27 -31.34 19.03
N ALA A 91 5.09 -30.79 18.66
CA ALA A 91 3.81 -31.38 19.07
C ALA A 91 3.51 -32.67 18.33
N GLU A 92 3.06 -33.69 19.10
CA GLU A 92 2.58 -34.96 18.60
C GLU A 92 1.04 -35.05 18.60
N SER A 93 0.36 -34.04 19.16
CA SER A 93 -1.08 -33.98 19.28
C SER A 93 -1.65 -32.87 18.40
N ALA A 94 -2.66 -33.18 17.59
CA ALA A 94 -3.36 -32.18 16.74
C ALA A 94 -3.94 -31.03 17.57
N LEU A 95 -4.48 -31.31 18.78
CA LEU A 95 -5.02 -30.27 19.66
C LEU A 95 -3.92 -29.31 20.16
N ALA A 96 -2.78 -29.85 20.60
CA ALA A 96 -1.65 -29.03 21.06
C ALA A 96 -1.10 -28.16 19.93
N MET A 97 -0.99 -28.73 18.73
CA MET A 97 -0.55 -28.04 17.53
C MET A 97 -1.54 -26.93 17.13
N GLN A 98 -2.84 -27.19 17.18
CA GLN A 98 -3.89 -26.22 16.90
C GLN A 98 -3.86 -25.05 17.89
N ILE A 99 -3.69 -25.31 19.18
CA ILE A 99 -3.59 -24.27 20.21
C ILE A 99 -2.33 -23.42 19.96
N ALA A 100 -1.19 -24.04 19.72
CA ALA A 100 0.06 -23.34 19.43
C ALA A 100 -0.05 -22.52 18.13
N GLY A 101 -0.71 -23.05 17.10
CA GLY A 101 -1.02 -22.33 15.86
C GLY A 101 -1.86 -21.09 16.13
N CYS A 102 -2.95 -21.19 16.88
CA CYS A 102 -3.79 -20.04 17.24
C CYS A 102 -3.00 -18.99 18.02
N ILE A 103 -2.13 -19.37 18.95
CA ILE A 103 -1.26 -18.45 19.68
C ILE A 103 -0.28 -17.76 18.73
N THR A 104 0.41 -18.53 17.87
CA THR A 104 1.34 -17.98 16.86
C THR A 104 0.66 -16.94 16.00
N PHE A 105 -0.51 -17.24 15.44
CA PHE A 105 -1.20 -16.36 14.53
C PHE A 105 -1.85 -15.15 15.22
N PHE A 106 -2.31 -15.28 16.45
CA PHE A 106 -2.70 -14.13 17.26
C PHE A 106 -1.54 -13.14 17.42
N LEU A 107 -0.36 -13.62 17.80
CA LEU A 107 0.82 -12.78 18.02
C LEU A 107 1.36 -12.20 16.70
N LEU A 108 1.41 -12.99 15.64
CA LEU A 108 1.75 -12.51 14.30
C LEU A 108 0.74 -11.50 13.78
N GLY A 109 -0.54 -11.62 14.12
CA GLY A 109 -1.56 -10.62 13.79
C GLY A 109 -1.27 -9.27 14.45
N SER A 110 -0.88 -9.26 15.73
CA SER A 110 -0.49 -8.04 16.45
C SER A 110 0.79 -7.41 15.87
N LEU A 111 1.86 -8.19 15.67
CA LEU A 111 3.10 -7.74 15.03
C LEU A 111 2.84 -7.24 13.58
N GLY A 112 1.93 -7.90 12.87
CA GLY A 112 1.49 -7.52 11.54
C GLY A 112 0.77 -6.17 11.52
N ALA A 113 -0.10 -5.90 12.48
CA ALA A 113 -0.74 -4.59 12.62
C ALA A 113 0.29 -3.47 12.81
N GLU A 114 1.32 -3.72 13.61
CA GLU A 114 2.43 -2.79 13.79
C GLU A 114 3.23 -2.57 12.52
N ALA A 115 3.56 -3.64 11.79
CA ALA A 115 4.29 -3.55 10.50
C ALA A 115 3.51 -2.72 9.47
N HIS A 116 2.20 -2.95 9.33
CA HIS A 116 1.33 -2.17 8.44
C HIS A 116 1.24 -0.71 8.88
N TRP A 117 1.10 -0.44 10.19
CA TRP A 117 1.08 0.92 10.70
C TRP A 117 2.40 1.65 10.48
N SER A 118 3.52 0.97 10.69
CA SER A 118 4.86 1.51 10.38
C SER A 118 4.97 1.92 8.91
N MET A 119 4.47 1.07 7.99
CA MET A 119 4.46 1.34 6.57
C MET A 119 3.55 2.52 6.21
N ALA A 120 2.33 2.59 6.77
CA ALA A 120 1.40 3.69 6.54
C ALA A 120 2.01 5.05 6.89
N ARG A 121 2.74 5.13 8.02
CA ARG A 121 3.44 6.34 8.44
C ARG A 121 4.67 6.68 7.59
N ALA A 122 5.43 5.68 7.16
CA ALA A 122 6.65 5.91 6.38
C ALA A 122 6.35 6.41 4.96
N PHE A 123 5.21 6.00 4.40
CA PHE A 123 4.79 6.32 3.04
C PHE A 123 3.56 7.23 2.99
N GLU A 124 3.26 7.95 4.08
CA GLU A 124 2.17 8.93 4.09
C GLU A 124 2.40 10.01 3.04
N GLY A 125 1.42 10.24 2.17
CA GLY A 125 1.54 11.17 1.05
C GLY A 125 2.48 10.75 -0.09
N SER A 126 3.20 9.62 0.03
CA SER A 126 4.14 9.18 -0.99
C SER A 126 3.42 8.69 -2.26
N PRO A 127 3.89 9.10 -3.45
CA PRO A 127 3.39 8.58 -4.72
C PRO A 127 3.80 7.10 -4.95
N SER A 128 4.72 6.56 -4.14
CA SER A 128 5.31 5.22 -4.29
C SER A 128 4.79 4.22 -3.25
N LEU A 129 3.66 4.47 -2.61
CA LEU A 129 3.10 3.61 -1.57
C LEU A 129 2.78 2.21 -2.08
N ALA A 130 2.14 2.08 -3.25
CA ALA A 130 1.77 0.78 -3.80
C ALA A 130 3.01 0.00 -4.26
N LYS A 131 4.01 0.67 -4.86
CA LYS A 131 5.31 0.05 -5.19
C LYS A 131 5.98 -0.50 -3.93
N GLY A 132 5.97 0.26 -2.85
CA GLY A 132 6.51 -0.18 -1.57
C GLY A 132 5.76 -1.40 -1.02
N ALA A 133 4.43 -1.37 -1.00
CA ALA A 133 3.60 -2.48 -0.54
C ALA A 133 3.81 -3.75 -1.38
N GLY A 134 3.79 -3.62 -2.72
CA GLY A 134 4.03 -4.72 -3.65
C GLY A 134 5.44 -5.29 -3.55
N ALA A 135 6.46 -4.44 -3.40
CA ALA A 135 7.85 -4.86 -3.22
C ALA A 135 8.07 -5.61 -1.89
N ALA A 136 7.49 -5.11 -0.79
CA ALA A 136 7.55 -5.79 0.51
C ALA A 136 6.85 -7.15 0.46
N TYR A 137 5.67 -7.21 -0.15
CA TYR A 137 4.94 -8.46 -0.34
C TYR A 137 5.75 -9.47 -1.18
N ALA A 138 6.26 -9.04 -2.35
CA ALA A 138 7.06 -9.89 -3.23
C ALA A 138 8.33 -10.39 -2.52
N ALA A 139 9.03 -9.54 -1.78
CA ALA A 139 10.21 -9.94 -1.01
C ALA A 139 9.88 -11.00 0.05
N GLY A 140 8.77 -10.85 0.78
CA GLY A 140 8.31 -11.84 1.77
C GLY A 140 7.97 -13.19 1.13
N ILE A 141 7.29 -13.19 -0.03
CA ILE A 141 6.98 -14.40 -0.80
C ILE A 141 8.26 -15.07 -1.34
N LEU A 142 9.23 -14.29 -1.84
CA LEU A 142 10.50 -14.84 -2.32
C LEU A 142 11.31 -15.45 -1.17
N LEU A 143 11.34 -14.83 0.01
CA LEU A 143 11.97 -15.41 1.19
C LEU A 143 11.31 -16.75 1.58
N GLN A 144 9.97 -16.81 1.53
CA GLN A 144 9.24 -18.05 1.78
C GLN A 144 9.54 -19.11 0.72
N PHE A 145 9.55 -18.72 -0.56
CA PHE A 145 9.92 -19.64 -1.64
C PHE A 145 11.31 -20.23 -1.43
N LEU A 146 12.31 -19.38 -1.11
CA LEU A 146 13.67 -19.85 -0.84
C LEU A 146 13.72 -20.77 0.38
N SER A 147 13.02 -20.44 1.48
CA SER A 147 12.90 -21.32 2.66
C SER A 147 12.36 -22.68 2.24
N ASN A 148 11.22 -22.72 1.55
CA ASN A 148 10.58 -23.96 1.15
C ASN A 148 11.44 -24.83 0.20
N GLN A 149 12.31 -24.20 -0.64
CA GLN A 149 13.19 -24.95 -1.56
C GLN A 149 14.42 -25.55 -0.88
N PHE A 150 14.97 -24.89 0.13
CA PHE A 150 16.26 -25.26 0.72
C PHE A 150 16.17 -25.82 2.14
N VAL A 151 15.03 -25.61 2.81
CA VAL A 151 14.84 -26.04 4.20
C VAL A 151 13.69 -27.06 4.25
N PRO A 152 13.94 -28.29 4.72
CA PRO A 152 12.87 -29.28 4.86
C PRO A 152 11.87 -28.85 5.95
N ALA A 153 10.59 -29.20 5.78
CA ALA A 153 9.50 -28.92 6.72
C ALA A 153 9.69 -29.65 8.06
N SER A 154 10.62 -29.20 8.85
CA SER A 154 11.13 -29.84 10.08
C SER A 154 11.46 -28.77 11.12
N MET A 155 12.18 -29.17 12.18
CA MET A 155 12.75 -28.23 13.16
C MET A 155 13.64 -27.13 12.51
N ALA A 156 14.26 -27.42 11.37
CA ALA A 156 15.06 -26.44 10.64
C ALA A 156 14.18 -25.30 10.06
N ASP A 157 13.01 -25.65 9.51
CA ASP A 157 12.05 -24.63 9.02
C ASP A 157 11.50 -23.79 10.17
N ALA A 158 11.13 -24.42 11.28
CA ALA A 158 10.75 -23.70 12.50
C ALA A 158 11.84 -22.72 12.97
N ALA A 159 13.12 -23.11 12.91
CA ALA A 159 14.26 -22.25 13.27
C ALA A 159 14.38 -21.05 12.34
N VAL A 160 14.21 -21.23 11.02
CA VAL A 160 14.22 -20.13 10.03
C VAL A 160 13.06 -19.17 10.28
N LEU A 161 11.86 -19.69 10.56
CA LEU A 161 10.70 -18.86 10.91
C LEU A 161 10.89 -18.09 12.22
N CYS A 162 11.51 -18.72 13.24
CA CYS A 162 11.87 -18.05 14.49
C CYS A 162 12.84 -16.88 14.26
N VAL A 163 13.85 -17.07 13.40
CA VAL A 163 14.76 -15.98 12.98
C VAL A 163 13.99 -14.88 12.25
N GLY A 164 13.04 -15.24 11.38
CA GLY A 164 12.17 -14.29 10.68
C GLY A 164 11.33 -13.44 11.66
N VAL A 165 10.73 -14.06 12.66
CA VAL A 165 9.95 -13.38 13.71
C VAL A 165 10.84 -12.45 14.56
N ALA A 166 12.03 -12.92 14.95
CA ALA A 166 12.98 -12.11 15.69
C ALA A 166 13.45 -10.89 14.87
N ALA A 167 13.75 -11.09 13.58
CA ALA A 167 14.11 -10.01 12.67
C ALA A 167 12.95 -9.01 12.49
N LEU A 168 11.71 -9.47 12.34
CA LEU A 168 10.52 -8.63 12.29
C LEU A 168 10.43 -7.70 13.51
N ALA A 169 10.58 -8.26 14.71
CA ALA A 169 10.55 -7.49 15.95
C ALA A 169 11.67 -6.42 16.02
N VAL A 170 12.88 -6.77 15.55
CA VAL A 170 14.02 -5.84 15.49
C VAL A 170 13.77 -4.69 14.51
N PHE A 171 13.31 -4.99 13.28
CA PHE A 171 13.05 -3.96 12.27
C PHE A 171 11.86 -3.05 12.67
N ALA A 172 10.84 -3.59 13.31
CA ALA A 172 9.75 -2.81 13.88
C ALA A 172 10.24 -1.90 15.03
N ALA A 173 11.21 -2.36 15.86
CA ALA A 173 11.77 -1.61 16.98
C ALA A 173 12.71 -0.47 16.56
N ALA A 174 13.48 -0.65 15.50
CA ALA A 174 14.51 0.29 15.07
C ALA A 174 13.99 1.71 14.76
N ARG A 175 12.69 1.86 14.59
CA ARG A 175 12.02 3.13 14.29
C ARG A 175 11.73 3.98 15.53
N GLU A 176 11.49 3.38 16.71
CA GLU A 176 11.05 4.12 17.90
C GLU A 176 12.12 5.04 18.51
N GLY A 177 13.39 4.70 18.37
CA GLY A 177 14.49 5.50 18.90
C GLY A 177 14.57 6.95 18.38
N ASN A 178 13.88 7.23 17.24
CA ASN A 178 13.86 8.57 16.64
C ASN A 178 12.49 9.30 16.79
N ASP A 179 11.45 8.61 17.27
CA ASP A 179 10.09 9.18 17.35
C ASP A 179 9.77 9.74 18.74
N GLU A 180 10.50 9.38 19.81
CA GLU A 180 10.29 9.96 21.16
C GLU A 180 10.59 11.47 21.20
N THR A 181 11.54 11.94 20.38
CA THR A 181 11.84 13.38 20.22
C THR A 181 10.89 14.11 19.27
N ALA A 182 10.25 13.40 18.33
CA ALA A 182 9.28 13.96 17.39
C ALA A 182 7.82 13.85 17.89
N GLY A 183 7.56 12.99 18.88
CA GLY A 183 6.21 12.70 19.39
C GLY A 183 5.57 13.85 20.13
N GLN A 184 6.36 14.72 20.76
CA GLN A 184 5.85 15.94 21.41
C GLN A 184 5.47 17.02 20.39
N ALA A 185 6.22 17.18 19.31
CA ALA A 185 5.89 18.12 18.23
C ALA A 185 4.72 17.64 17.34
N ALA A 186 4.53 16.32 17.20
CA ALA A 186 3.43 15.74 16.43
C ALA A 186 2.10 15.68 17.19
N ALA A 187 2.12 15.68 18.51
CA ALA A 187 0.91 15.78 19.33
C ALA A 187 0.23 17.15 19.17
N ASP A 188 1.00 18.22 19.00
CA ASP A 188 0.49 19.56 18.75
C ASP A 188 0.01 19.77 17.31
N SER A 189 0.58 19.05 16.33
CA SER A 189 0.15 19.14 14.92
C SER A 189 -1.00 18.19 14.57
N SER A 190 -1.21 17.10 15.31
CA SER A 190 -2.32 16.16 15.09
C SER A 190 -3.70 16.70 15.55
N GLN A 191 -3.73 17.82 16.28
CA GLN A 191 -4.98 18.54 16.58
C GLN A 191 -5.55 19.31 15.38
N GLN A 192 -4.79 19.49 14.29
CA GLN A 192 -5.24 20.24 13.11
C GLN A 192 -5.81 19.38 11.98
N SER A 193 -5.67 18.07 11.99
CA SER A 193 -6.36 17.21 11.04
C SER A 193 -7.72 16.83 11.61
N ALA A 194 -8.76 17.55 11.23
CA ALA A 194 -10.14 17.20 11.58
C ALA A 194 -10.39 15.72 11.25
N PRO A 195 -10.97 14.91 12.17
CA PRO A 195 -11.29 13.52 11.90
C PRO A 195 -12.13 13.45 10.64
N GLY A 196 -11.77 12.56 9.73
CA GLY A 196 -12.41 12.42 8.42
C GLY A 196 -13.93 12.46 8.56
N GLY A 197 -14.55 13.44 7.87
CA GLY A 197 -15.99 13.64 7.97
C GLY A 197 -16.79 12.40 7.55
N ALA A 198 -18.12 12.44 7.67
CA ALA A 198 -19.03 11.34 7.35
C ALA A 198 -18.75 10.68 5.97
N LYS A 199 -18.30 11.47 4.99
CA LYS A 199 -17.91 10.97 3.66
C LYS A 199 -16.73 10.01 3.69
N THR A 200 -15.71 10.27 4.54
CA THR A 200 -14.55 9.37 4.69
C THR A 200 -14.96 8.07 5.38
N ALA A 201 -15.83 8.14 6.40
CA ALA A 201 -16.35 6.96 7.07
C ALA A 201 -17.20 6.09 6.11
N ILE A 202 -18.09 6.68 5.33
CA ILE A 202 -18.89 5.96 4.31
C ILE A 202 -17.97 5.28 3.28
N ARG A 203 -16.96 6.00 2.79
CA ARG A 203 -15.98 5.42 1.85
C ARG A 203 -15.21 4.26 2.47
N ALA A 204 -14.80 4.37 3.73
CA ALA A 204 -14.13 3.31 4.46
C ALA A 204 -14.99 2.04 4.56
N VAL A 205 -16.30 2.19 4.84
CA VAL A 205 -17.26 1.07 4.87
C VAL A 205 -17.38 0.40 3.50
N TRP A 206 -17.50 1.16 2.41
CA TRP A 206 -17.55 0.61 1.07
C TRP A 206 -16.26 -0.11 0.67
N LEU A 207 -15.10 0.43 1.04
CA LEU A 207 -13.80 -0.21 0.80
C LEU A 207 -13.67 -1.50 1.61
N LEU A 208 -14.12 -1.51 2.85
CA LEU A 208 -14.14 -2.72 3.67
C LEU A 208 -15.08 -3.78 3.07
N ALA A 209 -16.30 -3.39 2.70
CA ALA A 209 -17.25 -4.28 2.05
C ALA A 209 -16.67 -4.85 0.74
N LEU A 210 -16.02 -4.03 -0.08
CA LEU A 210 -15.36 -4.47 -1.30
C LEU A 210 -14.27 -5.50 -1.01
N VAL A 211 -13.39 -5.25 -0.04
CA VAL A 211 -12.31 -6.19 0.32
C VAL A 211 -12.87 -7.48 0.88
N VAL A 212 -13.93 -7.44 1.68
CA VAL A 212 -14.64 -8.62 2.18
C VAL A 212 -15.21 -9.45 1.01
N LEU A 213 -15.88 -8.82 0.06
CA LEU A 213 -16.48 -9.51 -1.10
C LEU A 213 -15.40 -10.12 -2.02
N LEU A 214 -14.31 -9.39 -2.28
CA LEU A 214 -13.15 -9.91 -3.01
C LEU A 214 -12.50 -11.07 -2.24
N ALA A 215 -12.34 -10.94 -0.93
CA ALA A 215 -11.79 -12.00 -0.09
C ALA A 215 -12.67 -13.26 -0.11
N CYS A 216 -13.99 -13.13 -0.09
CA CYS A 216 -14.89 -14.29 -0.25
C CYS A 216 -14.64 -15.03 -1.57
N MET A 217 -14.42 -14.30 -2.66
CA MET A 217 -14.13 -14.89 -3.97
C MET A 217 -12.78 -15.60 -3.97
N PHE A 218 -11.73 -14.95 -3.45
CA PHE A 218 -10.39 -15.52 -3.42
C PHE A 218 -10.26 -16.66 -2.40
N SER A 219 -10.91 -16.58 -1.23
CA SER A 219 -10.89 -17.63 -0.22
C SER A 219 -11.55 -18.93 -0.71
N THR A 220 -12.56 -18.86 -1.57
CA THR A 220 -13.16 -20.06 -2.17
C THR A 220 -12.13 -20.80 -3.04
N LEU A 221 -11.36 -20.07 -3.84
CA LEU A 221 -10.29 -20.65 -4.65
C LEU A 221 -9.12 -21.15 -3.80
N ASP A 222 -8.76 -20.41 -2.78
CA ASP A 222 -7.67 -20.77 -1.84
C ASP A 222 -7.97 -22.08 -1.11
N ASN A 223 -9.20 -22.28 -0.66
CA ASN A 223 -9.63 -23.53 -0.03
C ASN A 223 -9.50 -24.74 -1.01
N VAL A 224 -9.85 -24.56 -2.28
CA VAL A 224 -9.69 -25.62 -3.31
C VAL A 224 -8.20 -25.93 -3.51
N VAL A 225 -7.36 -24.91 -3.57
CA VAL A 225 -5.89 -25.06 -3.73
C VAL A 225 -5.28 -25.71 -2.49
N THR A 226 -5.67 -25.29 -1.28
CA THR A 226 -5.20 -25.87 -0.02
C THR A 226 -5.61 -27.34 0.11
N LEU A 227 -6.85 -27.67 -0.22
CA LEU A 227 -7.34 -29.06 -0.22
C LEU A 227 -6.56 -29.92 -1.22
N ALA A 228 -6.37 -29.44 -2.46
CA ALA A 228 -5.63 -30.15 -3.49
C ALA A 228 -4.15 -30.36 -3.10
N ASN A 229 -3.52 -29.37 -2.44
CA ASN A 229 -2.18 -29.51 -1.89
C ASN A 229 -2.11 -30.52 -0.76
N ALA A 230 -3.07 -30.47 0.18
CA ALA A 230 -3.14 -31.43 1.30
C ALA A 230 -3.40 -32.88 0.82
N GLN A 231 -4.06 -33.05 -0.32
CA GLN A 231 -4.27 -34.34 -0.99
C GLN A 231 -3.06 -34.79 -1.83
N GLY A 232 -2.02 -33.96 -1.97
CA GLY A 232 -0.83 -34.23 -2.78
C GLY A 232 -1.06 -34.18 -4.29
N SER A 233 -2.20 -33.66 -4.75
CA SER A 233 -2.53 -33.56 -6.18
C SER A 233 -1.83 -32.39 -6.88
N ILE A 234 -1.46 -31.37 -6.14
CA ILE A 234 -0.66 -30.21 -6.58
C ILE A 234 0.40 -29.87 -5.53
N SER A 235 1.46 -29.20 -5.95
CA SER A 235 2.46 -28.61 -5.02
C SER A 235 2.44 -27.09 -5.15
N VAL A 236 2.09 -26.41 -4.06
CA VAL A 236 2.06 -24.93 -3.99
C VAL A 236 3.41 -24.34 -3.57
N GLU A 237 4.37 -25.17 -3.20
CA GLU A 237 5.69 -24.77 -2.65
C GLU A 237 6.64 -24.26 -3.70
N THR A 238 6.42 -24.63 -4.96
CA THR A 238 7.36 -24.44 -6.06
C THR A 238 7.03 -23.20 -6.90
N TRP A 239 7.00 -23.36 -8.22
CA TRP A 239 6.80 -22.29 -9.21
C TRP A 239 5.57 -21.38 -9.00
N PRO A 240 4.43 -21.82 -8.40
CA PRO A 240 3.29 -20.91 -8.22
C PRO A 240 3.61 -19.70 -7.35
N ARG A 241 4.51 -19.85 -6.37
CA ARG A 241 4.96 -18.74 -5.49
C ARG A 241 5.67 -17.64 -6.29
N LEU A 242 6.36 -17.98 -7.38
CA LEU A 242 7.02 -16.98 -8.24
C LEU A 242 6.00 -16.08 -8.94
N PHE A 243 4.86 -16.64 -9.39
CA PHE A 243 3.78 -15.84 -9.98
C PHE A 243 3.15 -14.90 -8.94
N LEU A 244 2.99 -15.37 -7.71
CA LEU A 244 2.48 -14.56 -6.61
C LEU A 244 3.41 -13.37 -6.29
N ALA A 245 4.71 -13.60 -6.22
CA ALA A 245 5.71 -12.54 -6.01
C ALA A 245 5.75 -11.55 -7.18
N ALA A 246 5.82 -12.07 -8.41
CA ALA A 246 5.89 -11.25 -9.62
C ALA A 246 4.63 -10.39 -9.79
N SER A 247 3.45 -10.95 -9.54
CA SER A 247 2.18 -10.22 -9.64
C SER A 247 2.03 -9.17 -8.55
N GLY A 248 2.47 -9.43 -7.32
CA GLY A 248 2.50 -8.43 -6.25
C GLY A 248 3.38 -7.24 -6.59
N LEU A 249 4.58 -7.50 -7.15
CA LEU A 249 5.49 -6.44 -7.63
C LEU A 249 4.88 -5.67 -8.81
N ALA A 250 4.32 -6.37 -9.80
CA ALA A 250 3.65 -5.76 -10.95
C ALA A 250 2.46 -4.89 -10.51
N ALA A 251 1.62 -5.40 -9.60
CA ALA A 251 0.52 -4.66 -9.02
C ALA A 251 0.98 -3.36 -8.35
N GLY A 252 2.05 -3.43 -7.56
CA GLY A 252 2.63 -2.25 -6.92
C GLY A 252 3.03 -1.17 -7.92
N VAL A 253 3.66 -1.55 -9.03
CA VAL A 253 4.05 -0.63 -10.11
C VAL A 253 2.83 -0.05 -10.83
N LEU A 254 1.89 -0.91 -11.23
CA LEU A 254 0.70 -0.52 -11.98
C LEU A 254 -0.26 0.35 -11.16
N PHE A 255 -0.40 0.06 -9.87
CA PHE A 255 -1.30 0.83 -8.98
C PHE A 255 -0.81 2.26 -8.74
N ASP A 256 0.50 2.51 -8.69
CA ASP A 256 1.05 3.85 -8.50
C ASP A 256 1.00 4.73 -9.76
N ILE A 257 0.59 4.20 -10.92
CA ILE A 257 0.41 4.98 -12.14
C ILE A 257 -0.58 6.13 -11.86
N ARG A 258 -0.14 7.36 -12.16
CA ARG A 258 -0.90 8.60 -11.93
C ARG A 258 -1.48 8.67 -10.51
N GLU A 259 -0.65 8.42 -9.51
CA GLU A 259 -1.02 8.54 -8.09
C GLU A 259 -2.22 7.66 -7.70
N ARG A 260 -2.20 6.41 -8.15
CA ARG A 260 -3.21 5.38 -7.87
C ARG A 260 -4.60 5.63 -8.48
N ARG A 261 -4.68 6.54 -9.46
CA ARG A 261 -5.95 6.87 -10.12
C ARG A 261 -6.59 5.65 -10.80
N TYR A 262 -5.78 4.75 -11.34
CA TYR A 262 -6.24 3.55 -12.05
C TYR A 262 -6.28 2.29 -11.20
N MET A 263 -5.89 2.35 -9.93
CA MET A 263 -5.80 1.18 -9.05
C MET A 263 -7.12 0.39 -8.98
N GLY A 264 -8.24 1.08 -8.80
CA GLY A 264 -9.57 0.45 -8.77
C GLY A 264 -9.94 -0.22 -10.10
N PHE A 265 -9.69 0.45 -11.22
CA PHE A 265 -9.95 -0.10 -12.56
C PHE A 265 -9.11 -1.34 -12.85
N ILE A 266 -7.81 -1.29 -12.53
CA ILE A 266 -6.90 -2.42 -12.71
C ILE A 266 -7.36 -3.61 -11.86
N MET A 267 -7.69 -3.37 -10.57
CA MET A 267 -8.18 -4.44 -9.71
C MET A 267 -9.51 -5.02 -10.20
N PHE A 268 -10.42 -4.19 -10.72
CA PHE A 268 -11.66 -4.66 -11.33
C PHE A 268 -11.39 -5.56 -12.56
N ALA A 269 -10.49 -5.15 -13.45
CA ALA A 269 -10.10 -5.94 -14.61
C ALA A 269 -9.50 -7.32 -14.21
N VAL A 270 -8.66 -7.34 -13.16
CA VAL A 270 -8.12 -8.58 -12.57
C VAL A 270 -9.24 -9.45 -12.01
N THR A 271 -10.24 -8.86 -11.35
CA THR A 271 -11.41 -9.58 -10.82
C THR A 271 -12.24 -10.22 -11.95
N VAL A 272 -12.47 -9.49 -13.04
CA VAL A 272 -13.13 -10.03 -14.24
C VAL A 272 -12.37 -11.23 -14.79
N LEU A 273 -11.05 -11.10 -14.98
CA LEU A 273 -10.19 -12.17 -15.49
C LEU A 273 -10.23 -13.40 -14.57
N SER A 274 -10.16 -13.19 -13.25
CA SER A 274 -10.25 -14.28 -12.27
C SER A 274 -11.59 -14.98 -12.33
N THR A 275 -12.70 -14.23 -12.42
CA THR A 275 -14.05 -14.82 -12.55
C THR A 275 -14.20 -15.64 -13.82
N ILE A 276 -13.74 -15.11 -14.96
CA ILE A 276 -13.78 -15.84 -16.25
C ILE A 276 -12.95 -17.12 -16.15
N SER A 277 -11.78 -17.07 -15.50
CA SER A 277 -10.92 -18.24 -15.32
C SER A 277 -11.58 -19.34 -14.48
N ILE A 278 -12.28 -18.98 -13.40
CA ILE A 278 -13.05 -19.93 -12.58
C ILE A 278 -14.09 -20.63 -13.47
N LEU A 279 -14.90 -19.85 -14.18
CA LEU A 279 -15.95 -20.39 -15.05
C LEU A 279 -15.37 -21.28 -16.16
N ALA A 280 -14.20 -20.93 -16.70
CA ALA A 280 -13.54 -21.74 -17.75
C ALA A 280 -13.02 -23.07 -17.21
N VAL A 281 -12.43 -23.08 -16.00
CA VAL A 281 -11.95 -24.32 -15.35
C VAL A 281 -13.13 -25.25 -15.04
N GLU A 282 -14.23 -24.71 -14.52
CA GLU A 282 -15.45 -25.46 -14.27
C GLU A 282 -16.07 -26.01 -15.56
N ALA A 283 -15.89 -25.32 -16.69
CA ALA A 283 -16.31 -25.78 -18.03
C ALA A 283 -15.32 -26.78 -18.67
N GLY A 284 -14.27 -27.22 -17.97
CA GLY A 284 -13.33 -28.24 -18.42
C GLY A 284 -12.00 -27.71 -18.99
N ALA A 285 -11.68 -26.43 -18.81
CA ALA A 285 -10.35 -25.91 -19.13
C ALA A 285 -9.28 -26.47 -18.20
N SER A 286 -8.00 -26.39 -18.61
CA SER A 286 -6.88 -26.92 -17.84
C SER A 286 -6.80 -26.30 -16.42
N PRO A 287 -6.77 -27.09 -15.33
CA PRO A 287 -6.61 -26.61 -13.95
C PRO A 287 -5.33 -25.78 -13.75
N VAL A 288 -4.29 -26.03 -14.54
CA VAL A 288 -3.02 -25.29 -14.46
C VAL A 288 -3.22 -23.82 -14.83
N ILE A 289 -4.05 -23.52 -15.84
CA ILE A 289 -4.38 -22.14 -16.22
C ILE A 289 -5.11 -21.44 -15.08
N GLY A 290 -6.09 -22.13 -14.48
CA GLY A 290 -6.80 -21.62 -13.31
C GLY A 290 -5.87 -21.31 -12.15
N LEU A 291 -4.91 -22.18 -11.87
CA LEU A 291 -3.92 -22.00 -10.82
C LEU A 291 -3.01 -20.78 -11.09
N ILE A 292 -2.53 -20.60 -12.32
CA ILE A 292 -1.73 -19.43 -12.69
C ILE A 292 -2.53 -18.14 -12.48
N VAL A 293 -3.76 -18.09 -13.00
CA VAL A 293 -4.63 -16.91 -12.87
C VAL A 293 -4.94 -16.63 -11.40
N PHE A 294 -5.19 -17.66 -10.60
CA PHE A 294 -5.38 -17.53 -9.16
C PHE A 294 -4.18 -16.84 -8.47
N TYR A 295 -2.96 -17.34 -8.69
CA TYR A 295 -1.77 -16.77 -8.05
C TYR A 295 -1.47 -15.35 -8.55
N VAL A 296 -1.63 -15.09 -9.84
CA VAL A 296 -1.48 -13.74 -10.39
C VAL A 296 -2.50 -12.79 -9.77
N SER A 297 -3.78 -13.19 -9.76
CA SER A 297 -4.86 -12.37 -9.20
C SER A 297 -4.70 -12.14 -7.69
N SER A 298 -4.23 -13.13 -6.96
CA SER A 298 -3.99 -13.04 -5.51
C SER A 298 -2.92 -12.02 -5.16
N GLY A 299 -1.83 -11.93 -5.94
CA GLY A 299 -0.80 -10.89 -5.73
C GLY A 299 -1.34 -9.48 -5.97
N PHE A 300 -2.18 -9.29 -6.99
CA PHE A 300 -2.90 -8.02 -7.20
C PHE A 300 -3.85 -7.72 -6.05
N PHE A 301 -4.62 -8.68 -5.59
CA PHE A 301 -5.57 -8.51 -4.51
C PHE A 301 -4.90 -8.12 -3.18
N VAL A 302 -3.83 -8.84 -2.79
CA VAL A 302 -3.09 -8.51 -1.55
C VAL A 302 -2.47 -7.11 -1.61
N THR A 303 -1.86 -6.76 -2.74
CA THR A 303 -1.29 -5.42 -2.93
C THR A 303 -2.37 -4.35 -2.93
N PHE A 304 -3.55 -4.63 -3.52
CA PHE A 304 -4.69 -3.72 -3.54
C PHE A 304 -5.22 -3.41 -2.14
N PHE A 305 -5.58 -4.42 -1.36
CA PHE A 305 -6.13 -4.16 -0.03
C PHE A 305 -5.09 -3.55 0.91
N THR A 306 -3.84 -4.00 0.85
CA THR A 306 -2.74 -3.42 1.64
C THR A 306 -2.58 -1.94 1.32
N THR A 307 -2.42 -1.58 0.04
CA THR A 307 -2.26 -0.17 -0.38
C THR A 307 -3.47 0.68 0.02
N THR A 308 -4.69 0.16 -0.19
CA THR A 308 -5.93 0.87 0.11
C THR A 308 -6.05 1.25 1.59
N PHE A 309 -5.78 0.30 2.48
CA PHE A 309 -5.90 0.55 3.91
C PHE A 309 -4.70 1.31 4.50
N LEU A 310 -3.49 1.14 3.96
CA LEU A 310 -2.36 1.99 4.30
C LEU A 310 -2.62 3.48 3.93
N GLN A 311 -3.23 3.73 2.78
CA GLN A 311 -3.60 5.08 2.35
C GLN A 311 -4.74 5.69 3.17
N LEU A 312 -5.67 4.85 3.63
CA LEU A 312 -6.84 5.27 4.41
C LEU A 312 -6.50 5.55 5.87
N ALA A 313 -5.61 4.76 6.46
CA ALA A 313 -5.32 4.74 7.89
C ALA A 313 -5.03 6.11 8.51
N PRO A 314 -4.18 7.00 7.94
CA PRO A 314 -3.89 8.30 8.53
C PRO A 314 -5.12 9.22 8.68
N ARG A 315 -6.17 8.97 7.90
CA ARG A 315 -7.41 9.77 7.89
C ARG A 315 -8.48 9.27 8.86
N MET A 316 -8.20 8.18 9.59
CA MET A 316 -9.15 7.52 10.47
C MET A 316 -8.87 7.85 11.94
N ARG A 317 -9.89 7.78 12.81
CA ARG A 317 -9.75 8.06 14.26
C ARG A 317 -8.78 7.12 14.97
N THR A 318 -8.62 5.89 14.49
CA THR A 318 -7.72 4.87 15.04
C THR A 318 -6.81 4.34 13.93
N PRO A 319 -5.80 5.13 13.51
CA PRO A 319 -4.98 4.80 12.35
C PRO A 319 -4.29 3.43 12.46
N GLN A 320 -3.84 3.07 13.66
CA GLN A 320 -3.18 1.78 13.92
C GLN A 320 -4.09 0.58 13.60
N LEU A 321 -5.39 0.70 13.88
CA LEU A 321 -6.37 -0.34 13.57
C LEU A 321 -6.59 -0.44 12.05
N TRP A 322 -6.74 0.70 11.40
CA TRP A 322 -7.10 0.74 9.98
C TRP A 322 -5.95 0.33 9.06
N ALA A 323 -4.70 0.50 9.47
CA ALA A 323 -3.55 0.12 8.64
C ALA A 323 -3.52 -1.38 8.31
N GLY A 324 -3.83 -2.25 9.28
CA GLY A 324 -3.90 -3.70 9.11
C GLY A 324 -5.27 -4.25 8.70
N MET A 325 -6.29 -3.39 8.57
CA MET A 325 -7.69 -3.81 8.39
C MET A 325 -7.91 -4.65 7.12
N GLY A 326 -7.16 -4.39 6.04
CA GLY A 326 -7.26 -5.16 4.81
C GLY A 326 -6.88 -6.63 5.02
N ARG A 327 -5.78 -6.89 5.72
CA ARG A 327 -5.34 -8.25 6.06
C ARG A 327 -6.30 -8.90 7.06
N ALA A 328 -6.75 -8.16 8.08
CA ALA A 328 -7.72 -8.66 9.04
C ALA A 328 -9.04 -9.06 8.38
N ALA A 329 -9.57 -8.24 7.45
CA ALA A 329 -10.78 -8.56 6.71
C ALA A 329 -10.60 -9.79 5.80
N ASN A 330 -9.47 -9.91 5.11
CA ASN A 330 -9.15 -11.10 4.31
C ASN A 330 -9.14 -12.37 5.18
N ASN A 331 -8.43 -12.35 6.31
CA ASN A 331 -8.31 -13.50 7.19
C ASN A 331 -9.66 -13.85 7.89
N LEU A 332 -10.48 -12.84 8.20
CA LEU A 332 -11.83 -13.05 8.71
C LEU A 332 -12.70 -13.78 7.67
N CYS A 333 -12.60 -13.40 6.40
CA CYS A 333 -13.30 -14.12 5.34
C CYS A 333 -12.82 -15.55 5.18
N ALA A 334 -11.50 -15.80 5.21
CA ALA A 334 -10.95 -17.12 5.16
C ALA A 334 -11.50 -17.99 6.31
N PHE A 335 -11.60 -17.44 7.52
CA PHE A 335 -12.18 -18.12 8.68
C PHE A 335 -13.68 -18.41 8.52
N THR A 336 -14.48 -17.41 8.10
CA THR A 336 -15.95 -17.53 8.08
C THR A 336 -16.48 -18.25 6.85
N VAL A 337 -15.81 -18.11 5.70
CA VAL A 337 -16.26 -18.62 4.40
C VAL A 337 -15.78 -20.05 4.15
N SER A 338 -14.76 -20.53 4.87
CA SER A 338 -14.17 -21.87 4.66
C SER A 338 -15.22 -22.99 4.65
N GLY A 339 -16.09 -23.06 5.68
CA GLY A 339 -17.15 -24.06 5.74
C GLY A 339 -18.18 -23.94 4.63
N VAL A 340 -18.61 -22.70 4.31
CA VAL A 340 -19.58 -22.42 3.23
C VAL A 340 -18.99 -22.76 1.87
N SER A 341 -17.72 -22.44 1.64
CA SER A 341 -17.00 -22.76 0.43
C SER A 341 -16.90 -24.28 0.20
N MET A 342 -16.59 -25.04 1.22
CA MET A 342 -16.54 -26.50 1.16
C MET A 342 -17.93 -27.09 0.83
N MET A 343 -19.00 -26.62 1.45
CA MET A 343 -20.38 -27.03 1.13
C MET A 343 -20.76 -26.67 -0.32
N LEU A 344 -20.36 -25.48 -0.78
CA LEU A 344 -20.64 -25.00 -2.14
C LEU A 344 -19.94 -25.90 -3.18
N THR A 345 -18.68 -26.24 -2.96
CA THR A 345 -17.91 -27.13 -3.86
C THR A 345 -18.57 -28.53 -3.95
N GLN A 346 -19.10 -29.04 -2.84
CA GLN A 346 -19.83 -30.32 -2.79
C GLN A 346 -21.21 -30.25 -3.47
N SER A 347 -21.81 -29.07 -3.60
CA SER A 347 -23.12 -28.87 -4.20
C SER A 347 -23.12 -28.91 -5.74
N GLY A 348 -21.95 -29.00 -6.36
CA GLY A 348 -21.76 -29.18 -7.79
C GLY A 348 -21.52 -27.85 -8.55
N ILE A 349 -21.09 -28.02 -9.81
CA ILE A 349 -20.62 -26.96 -10.71
C ILE A 349 -21.61 -25.79 -10.84
N ALA A 350 -22.90 -26.08 -11.01
CA ALA A 350 -23.92 -25.06 -11.18
C ALA A 350 -24.03 -24.12 -9.98
N ALA A 351 -23.91 -24.65 -8.76
CA ALA A 351 -23.95 -23.86 -7.52
C ALA A 351 -22.73 -22.93 -7.43
N VAL A 352 -21.53 -23.42 -7.76
CA VAL A 352 -20.29 -22.62 -7.78
C VAL A 352 -20.40 -21.50 -8.82
N MET A 353 -20.88 -21.79 -10.02
CA MET A 353 -21.05 -20.79 -11.09
C MET A 353 -22.04 -19.69 -10.70
N ILE A 354 -23.20 -20.05 -10.16
CA ILE A 354 -24.23 -19.08 -9.71
C ILE A 354 -23.67 -18.21 -8.58
N ALA A 355 -23.04 -18.81 -7.57
CA ALA A 355 -22.46 -18.08 -6.46
C ALA A 355 -21.35 -17.11 -6.92
N SER A 356 -20.49 -17.55 -7.83
CA SER A 356 -19.42 -16.70 -8.41
C SER A 356 -20.00 -15.51 -9.18
N LEU A 357 -21.07 -15.69 -9.98
CA LEU A 357 -21.72 -14.61 -10.69
C LEU A 357 -22.41 -13.62 -9.75
N ILE A 358 -23.12 -14.11 -8.73
CA ILE A 358 -23.74 -13.25 -7.71
C ILE A 358 -22.66 -12.43 -7.02
N LEU A 359 -21.59 -13.07 -6.60
CA LEU A 359 -20.47 -12.40 -5.90
C LEU A 359 -19.80 -11.37 -6.81
N PHE A 360 -19.62 -11.66 -8.09
CA PHE A 360 -19.09 -10.72 -9.07
C PHE A 360 -19.98 -9.48 -9.23
N VAL A 361 -21.31 -9.64 -9.25
CA VAL A 361 -22.24 -8.50 -9.29
C VAL A 361 -22.11 -7.66 -8.02
N LEU A 362 -22.08 -8.28 -6.84
CA LEU A 362 -21.91 -7.58 -5.57
C LEU A 362 -20.58 -6.82 -5.50
N VAL A 363 -19.49 -7.44 -5.96
CA VAL A 363 -18.17 -6.80 -6.08
C VAL A 363 -18.25 -5.59 -7.00
N SER A 364 -18.92 -5.70 -8.15
CA SER A 364 -19.08 -4.59 -9.10
C SER A 364 -19.83 -3.40 -8.47
N VAL A 365 -20.89 -3.67 -7.72
CA VAL A 365 -21.64 -2.64 -6.96
C VAL A 365 -20.73 -2.00 -5.90
N ALA A 366 -19.93 -2.79 -5.20
CA ALA A 366 -19.02 -2.27 -4.18
C ALA A 366 -17.90 -1.40 -4.77
N PHE A 367 -17.38 -1.71 -5.96
CA PHE A 367 -16.43 -0.84 -6.68
C PHE A 367 -17.04 0.53 -6.99
N ILE A 368 -18.30 0.56 -7.43
CA ILE A 368 -19.02 1.81 -7.70
C ILE A 368 -19.27 2.58 -6.38
N GLY A 369 -19.74 1.92 -5.33
CA GLY A 369 -19.99 2.52 -4.02
C GLY A 369 -18.74 3.08 -3.35
N ALA A 370 -17.59 2.41 -3.50
CA ALA A 370 -16.29 2.87 -3.02
C ALA A 370 -15.73 4.06 -3.85
N GLY A 371 -16.38 4.41 -4.97
CA GLY A 371 -15.92 5.46 -5.88
C GLY A 371 -14.61 5.12 -6.59
N LEU A 372 -14.30 3.83 -6.73
CA LEU A 372 -13.09 3.34 -7.40
C LEU A 372 -13.31 3.19 -8.91
N PHE A 373 -14.56 3.08 -9.35
CA PHE A 373 -14.94 3.02 -10.75
C PHE A 373 -15.20 4.45 -11.25
N ARG A 374 -14.13 5.19 -11.50
CA ARG A 374 -14.26 6.51 -12.13
C ARG A 374 -14.50 6.33 -13.61
N LEU A 375 -15.77 6.37 -14.01
CA LEU A 375 -16.15 6.55 -15.41
C LEU A 375 -15.49 7.84 -15.96
N PRO A 376 -15.15 7.89 -17.27
CA PRO A 376 -14.51 9.06 -17.85
C PRO A 376 -15.32 10.32 -17.54
N SER A 377 -14.60 11.31 -17.09
CA SER A 377 -15.03 12.60 -16.53
C SER A 377 -16.26 13.21 -17.18
N THR A 378 -17.15 13.73 -16.36
CA THR A 378 -18.18 14.71 -16.76
C THR A 378 -17.54 15.89 -17.50
N VAL A 379 -18.31 16.60 -18.32
CA VAL A 379 -17.82 17.76 -19.10
C VAL A 379 -17.01 18.72 -18.22
N GLY A 380 -17.45 18.99 -16.98
CA GLY A 380 -16.75 19.87 -16.03
C GLY A 380 -15.37 19.37 -15.57
N GLU A 381 -15.15 18.04 -15.45
CA GLU A 381 -13.80 17.51 -15.16
C GLU A 381 -12.88 17.59 -16.37
N ARG A 382 -13.40 17.47 -17.61
CA ARG A 382 -12.62 17.67 -18.83
C ARG A 382 -12.19 19.12 -18.96
N GLU A 383 -13.08 20.07 -18.66
CA GLU A 383 -12.77 21.50 -18.63
C GLU A 383 -11.74 21.82 -17.55
N ALA A 384 -11.85 21.24 -16.35
CA ALA A 384 -10.86 21.41 -15.28
C ALA A 384 -9.49 20.82 -15.65
N ILE A 385 -9.46 19.65 -16.32
CA ILE A 385 -8.21 19.05 -16.82
C ILE A 385 -7.62 19.90 -17.94
N GLN A 386 -8.43 20.41 -18.87
CA GLN A 386 -7.98 21.30 -19.94
C GLN A 386 -7.49 22.64 -19.37
N ALA A 387 -8.19 23.21 -18.39
CA ALA A 387 -7.74 24.41 -17.68
C ALA A 387 -6.42 24.18 -16.93
N GLY A 388 -6.27 23.02 -16.28
CA GLY A 388 -5.02 22.60 -15.62
C GLY A 388 -3.86 22.39 -16.60
N LEU A 389 -4.14 21.79 -17.77
CA LEU A 389 -3.14 21.64 -18.84
C LEU A 389 -2.78 22.98 -19.48
N ALA A 390 -3.76 23.87 -19.68
CA ALA A 390 -3.54 25.23 -20.17
C ALA A 390 -2.73 26.07 -19.18
N ALA A 391 -2.99 25.93 -17.87
CA ALA A 391 -2.20 26.59 -16.82
C ALA A 391 -0.77 26.03 -16.72
N ALA A 392 -0.58 24.71 -16.95
CA ALA A 392 0.74 24.09 -17.01
C ALA A 392 1.52 24.42 -18.30
N ALA A 393 0.81 24.78 -19.36
CA ALA A 393 1.39 25.24 -20.65
C ALA A 393 1.58 26.74 -20.70
N ALA A 394 1.08 27.51 -19.72
CA ALA A 394 1.35 28.94 -19.63
C ALA A 394 2.84 29.15 -19.35
N PRO A 395 3.48 30.10 -20.09
CA PRO A 395 4.89 30.39 -19.90
C PRO A 395 5.16 30.80 -18.45
N THR A 396 6.23 30.27 -17.87
CA THR A 396 6.65 30.63 -16.51
C THR A 396 6.95 32.13 -16.43
N PRO A 397 6.84 32.76 -15.24
CA PRO A 397 7.24 34.17 -15.10
C PRO A 397 8.65 34.43 -15.58
N GLU A 398 9.56 33.49 -15.46
CA GLU A 398 10.94 33.56 -15.93
C GLU A 398 11.02 33.53 -17.46
N GLU A 399 10.21 32.69 -18.12
CA GLU A 399 10.14 32.65 -19.60
C GLU A 399 9.55 33.93 -20.18
N VAL A 400 8.49 34.46 -19.54
CA VAL A 400 7.90 35.77 -19.94
C VAL A 400 8.92 36.91 -19.85
N GLN A 401 9.70 36.93 -18.74
CA GLN A 401 10.75 37.93 -18.56
C GLN A 401 11.89 37.76 -19.56
N ALA A 402 12.33 36.52 -19.82
CA ALA A 402 13.38 36.23 -20.79
C ALA A 402 12.95 36.63 -22.22
N GLU A 403 11.71 36.31 -22.59
CA GLU A 403 11.14 36.71 -23.88
C GLU A 403 11.03 38.22 -24.00
N PHE A 404 10.58 38.93 -22.96
CA PHE A 404 10.50 40.39 -22.92
C PHE A 404 11.88 41.03 -23.16
N ILE A 405 12.92 40.55 -22.45
CA ILE A 405 14.31 41.06 -22.60
C ILE A 405 14.82 40.82 -24.01
N SER A 406 14.64 39.60 -24.53
CA SER A 406 15.07 39.22 -25.87
C SER A 406 14.41 40.08 -26.95
N ARG A 407 13.08 40.27 -26.85
CA ARG A 407 12.30 41.06 -27.82
C ARG A 407 12.61 42.57 -27.78
N SER A 408 12.95 43.07 -26.58
CA SER A 408 13.24 44.51 -26.42
C SER A 408 14.67 44.91 -26.80
N GLY A 409 15.54 43.96 -27.12
CA GLY A 409 16.93 44.24 -27.55
C GLY A 409 17.73 44.98 -26.49
N LEU A 410 17.56 44.65 -25.22
CA LEU A 410 18.27 45.29 -24.11
C LEU A 410 19.73 44.82 -24.05
N THR A 411 20.62 45.74 -23.72
CA THR A 411 22.02 45.40 -23.44
C THR A 411 22.11 44.74 -22.05
N PRO A 412 23.18 43.95 -21.77
CA PRO A 412 23.32 43.30 -20.46
C PRO A 412 23.25 44.29 -19.27
N ARG A 413 23.72 45.50 -19.45
CA ARG A 413 23.65 46.52 -18.40
C ARG A 413 22.25 47.13 -18.27
N GLU A 414 21.50 47.25 -19.33
CA GLU A 414 20.08 47.67 -19.30
C GLU A 414 19.20 46.56 -18.66
N GLU A 415 19.49 45.32 -18.91
CA GLU A 415 18.83 44.20 -18.26
C GLU A 415 19.04 44.21 -16.73
N GLU A 416 20.28 44.43 -16.29
CA GLU A 416 20.62 44.55 -14.88
C GLU A 416 19.86 45.70 -14.21
N VAL A 417 19.80 46.84 -14.84
CA VAL A 417 19.03 48.03 -14.38
C VAL A 417 17.52 47.71 -14.38
N LEU A 418 16.99 47.08 -15.43
CA LEU A 418 15.58 46.69 -15.52
C LEU A 418 15.20 45.78 -14.34
N ARG A 419 15.94 44.71 -14.11
CA ARG A 419 15.69 43.79 -13.02
C ARG A 419 15.72 44.46 -11.65
N ALA A 420 16.71 45.32 -11.41
CA ALA A 420 16.84 46.04 -10.14
C ALA A 420 15.72 47.08 -9.91
N VAL A 421 15.24 47.73 -10.99
CA VAL A 421 14.17 48.75 -10.90
C VAL A 421 12.79 48.12 -10.78
N THR A 422 12.58 46.90 -11.34
CA THR A 422 11.27 46.21 -11.31
C THR A 422 11.11 45.29 -10.12
N ALA A 423 12.19 44.98 -9.36
CA ALA A 423 12.16 44.09 -8.20
C ALA A 423 11.30 44.64 -7.06
N ASP A 424 11.36 45.91 -6.79
CA ASP A 424 10.58 46.57 -5.73
C ASP A 424 10.41 48.09 -6.05
N GLU A 425 9.62 48.82 -5.23
CA GLU A 425 9.32 50.24 -5.44
C GLU A 425 10.31 51.21 -4.77
N ARG A 426 11.51 50.74 -4.38
CA ARG A 426 12.53 51.59 -3.72
C ARG A 426 12.98 52.77 -4.59
N PRO A 427 13.50 53.85 -3.98
CA PRO A 427 14.00 55.03 -4.71
C PRO A 427 15.16 54.67 -5.64
N LEU A 428 15.21 55.32 -6.83
CA LEU A 428 16.26 55.10 -7.83
C LEU A 428 17.68 55.37 -7.29
N LYS A 429 17.83 56.20 -6.26
CA LYS A 429 19.11 56.42 -5.60
C LYS A 429 19.65 55.16 -4.95
N GLN A 430 18.79 54.38 -4.24
CA GLN A 430 19.18 53.10 -3.65
C GLN A 430 19.52 52.07 -4.72
N VAL A 431 18.76 52.04 -5.83
CA VAL A 431 19.08 51.18 -6.99
C VAL A 431 20.46 51.51 -7.57
N ALA A 432 20.79 52.80 -7.64
CA ALA A 432 22.09 53.28 -8.11
C ALA A 432 23.24 52.83 -7.19
N ASP A 433 23.03 52.96 -5.89
CA ASP A 433 24.01 52.57 -4.87
C ASP A 433 24.26 51.03 -4.94
N ASP A 434 23.20 50.21 -5.06
CA ASP A 434 23.31 48.75 -5.17
C ASP A 434 24.00 48.26 -6.45
N LEU A 435 23.77 49.00 -7.57
CA LEU A 435 24.40 48.70 -8.86
C LEU A 435 25.81 49.29 -8.98
N GLY A 436 26.27 50.04 -8.01
CA GLY A 436 27.59 50.71 -8.01
C GLY A 436 27.73 51.77 -9.10
N ILE A 437 26.64 52.47 -9.50
CA ILE A 437 26.64 53.48 -10.52
C ILE A 437 25.96 54.77 -10.04
N SER A 438 26.21 55.87 -10.71
CA SER A 438 25.56 57.12 -10.36
C SER A 438 24.06 57.12 -10.69
N LEU A 439 23.26 57.86 -9.90
CA LEU A 439 21.83 58.06 -10.17
C LEU A 439 21.57 58.54 -11.61
N ARG A 440 22.45 59.41 -12.13
CA ARG A 440 22.36 59.90 -13.50
C ARG A 440 22.52 58.81 -14.55
N MET A 441 23.36 57.78 -14.26
CA MET A 441 23.51 56.63 -15.14
C MET A 441 22.27 55.74 -15.12
N VAL A 442 21.67 55.50 -13.94
CA VAL A 442 20.39 54.74 -13.81
C VAL A 442 19.30 55.43 -14.61
N GLN A 443 19.16 56.76 -14.49
CA GLN A 443 18.18 57.54 -15.24
C GLN A 443 18.41 57.45 -16.76
N ARG A 444 19.68 57.50 -17.21
CA ARG A 444 20.02 57.36 -18.63
C ARG A 444 19.66 55.95 -19.15
N HIS A 445 19.97 54.91 -18.41
CA HIS A 445 19.58 53.55 -18.79
C HIS A 445 18.06 53.40 -18.81
N LEU A 446 17.32 53.91 -17.81
CA LEU A 446 15.87 53.91 -17.81
C LEU A 446 15.26 54.61 -19.03
N THR A 447 15.78 55.76 -19.42
CA THR A 447 15.32 56.47 -20.64
C THR A 447 15.51 55.59 -21.87
N SER A 448 16.64 54.90 -21.99
CA SER A 448 16.90 53.97 -23.09
C SER A 448 15.97 52.76 -23.03
N ILE A 449 15.74 52.16 -21.86
CA ILE A 449 14.82 51.03 -21.66
C ILE A 449 13.40 51.44 -22.04
N TYR A 450 12.91 52.61 -21.58
CA TYR A 450 11.58 53.12 -21.93
C TYR A 450 11.40 53.26 -23.44
N SER A 451 12.41 53.81 -24.12
CA SER A 451 12.38 53.94 -25.59
C SER A 451 12.35 52.59 -26.30
N LYS A 452 13.11 51.59 -25.80
CA LYS A 452 13.18 50.24 -26.40
C LYS A 452 11.95 49.40 -26.11
N THR A 453 11.27 49.61 -24.98
CA THR A 453 10.11 48.82 -24.52
C THR A 453 8.77 49.51 -24.79
N ASP A 454 8.79 50.68 -25.43
CA ASP A 454 7.61 51.55 -25.68
C ASP A 454 6.80 51.80 -24.38
N THR A 455 7.49 52.02 -23.26
CA THR A 455 6.89 52.35 -21.97
C THR A 455 7.30 53.78 -21.55
N GLN A 456 6.49 54.43 -20.69
CA GLN A 456 6.76 55.81 -20.27
C GLN A 456 6.93 55.93 -18.74
N THR A 457 6.55 54.90 -17.99
CA THR A 457 6.57 54.94 -16.53
C THR A 457 7.15 53.66 -15.96
N ARG A 458 7.70 53.74 -14.72
CA ARG A 458 8.20 52.59 -14.00
C ARG A 458 7.09 51.53 -13.78
N ALA A 459 5.88 51.95 -13.45
CA ALA A 459 4.74 51.05 -13.28
C ALA A 459 4.35 50.35 -14.59
N GLY A 460 4.36 51.11 -15.73
CA GLY A 460 4.12 50.53 -17.05
C GLY A 460 5.20 49.52 -17.44
N LEU A 461 6.47 49.84 -17.18
CA LEU A 461 7.59 48.95 -17.42
C LEU A 461 7.50 47.67 -16.57
N THR A 462 7.20 47.81 -15.29
CA THR A 462 7.01 46.65 -14.37
C THR A 462 5.88 45.77 -14.86
N ARG A 463 4.75 46.35 -15.23
CA ARG A 463 3.60 45.59 -15.77
C ARG A 463 3.96 44.83 -17.05
N ALA A 464 4.65 45.50 -17.98
CA ALA A 464 5.08 44.88 -19.23
C ALA A 464 6.10 43.77 -19.01
N PHE A 465 7.05 43.96 -18.06
CA PHE A 465 8.09 42.97 -17.72
C PHE A 465 7.53 41.70 -17.05
N PHE A 466 6.49 41.83 -16.23
CA PHE A 466 5.83 40.70 -15.58
C PHE A 466 4.61 40.18 -16.36
N GLY A 467 4.33 40.69 -17.56
CA GLY A 467 3.23 40.19 -18.40
C GLY A 467 1.83 40.45 -17.82
N LYS A 468 1.66 41.51 -17.04
CA LYS A 468 0.40 41.85 -16.34
C LYS A 468 -0.32 43.02 -17.02
#